data_e872977e36dd7d270d07517d298feac3
#
_entry.id   e872977e36dd7d270d07517d298feac3
#
_cell.length_a   1.000
_cell.length_b   1.000
_cell.length_c   1.000
_cell.angle_alpha   90.00
_cell.angle_beta   90.00
_cell.angle_gamma   90.00
#
_symmetry.space_group_name_H-M   'P 1'
#
loop_
_entity.id
_entity.type
_entity.pdbx_description
1 polymer ?
#
loop_
_entity_poly.entity_id
_entity_poly.type
_entity_poly.pdbx_seq_one_letter_code
_entity_poly.pdbx_strand_id
1 'polypeptide(L)'
;MGLLKAGLGAAGGVMADQWKEFIYCESMPADVLACKGSKRTGGRSSNTRGEDNIISNGSVIAVNDGQGMLVVQNGKIIEVALEPGEFVFDTGSEPSVFSGNLGDSIKETFANIGSRFTFGGDAGKDQRVYFINTKEIIGNKYGTASPVPFRVVDNNIGLDVDISVRCNGEYSYRITNPLLFYTNVCGNVTDSYTRDKIDSQLKSELLTALQPAFAKISEMGIRYSAIPGHTTELARALNEVLSADWRDLRGVEIVSFGVNSIAASQEDEQMIKDLQKAAVMRDPTMAAANIASAQSDAMRADAANPNGAMAGFMGMGMAGGMGGMNASQLFAAGQAQQQAAPQPAPASTPAPAPAAAPAAGAWTCSCGATNTGKFCSECGSPAPAPAPAKWFCPNCGSENGGKFCSNCGTPRP
;
A
#
# COMPACT_ATOMS: atom_id res chain seq x y z
N MET A 1 20.17 64.83 -27.50
CA MET A 1 20.80 63.47 -27.77
C MET A 1 20.12 62.32 -27.01
N GLY A 2 19.29 62.58 -25.99
CA GLY A 2 18.62 61.53 -25.19
C GLY A 2 17.48 60.81 -25.92
N LEU A 3 16.63 61.51 -26.65
CA LEU A 3 15.46 60.94 -27.35
C LEU A 3 15.86 60.00 -28.51
N LEU A 4 16.91 60.32 -29.26
CA LEU A 4 17.42 59.42 -30.31
C LEU A 4 18.03 58.14 -29.73
N LYS A 5 18.73 58.23 -28.58
CA LYS A 5 19.23 57.05 -27.87
C LYS A 5 18.11 56.19 -27.28
N ALA A 6 17.06 56.82 -26.74
CA ALA A 6 15.89 56.14 -26.25
C ALA A 6 15.09 55.45 -27.38
N GLY A 7 14.91 56.14 -28.54
CA GLY A 7 14.25 55.53 -29.69
C GLY A 7 15.03 54.39 -30.32
N LEU A 8 16.34 54.50 -30.48
CA LEU A 8 17.21 53.41 -30.95
C LEU A 8 17.30 52.26 -29.95
N GLY A 9 17.24 52.56 -28.65
CA GLY A 9 17.19 51.53 -27.58
C GLY A 9 15.88 50.77 -27.61
N ALA A 10 14.74 51.46 -27.74
CA ALA A 10 13.41 50.86 -27.84
C ALA A 10 13.26 50.01 -29.11
N ALA A 11 13.68 50.54 -30.28
CA ALA A 11 13.66 49.78 -31.53
C ALA A 11 14.58 48.56 -31.49
N GLY A 12 15.73 48.68 -30.87
CA GLY A 12 16.66 47.54 -30.64
C GLY A 12 16.11 46.47 -29.72
N GLY A 13 15.33 46.84 -28.69
CA GLY A 13 14.65 45.92 -27.80
C GLY A 13 13.53 45.15 -28.52
N VAL A 14 12.64 45.88 -29.23
CA VAL A 14 11.53 45.28 -29.99
C VAL A 14 12.04 44.34 -31.11
N MET A 15 13.13 44.68 -31.78
CA MET A 15 13.77 43.78 -32.75
C MET A 15 14.42 42.56 -32.09
N ALA A 16 15.01 42.72 -30.92
CA ALA A 16 15.61 41.63 -30.19
C ALA A 16 14.55 40.58 -29.71
N ASP A 17 13.37 41.05 -29.32
CA ASP A 17 12.26 40.21 -28.89
C ASP A 17 11.56 39.45 -30.04
N GLN A 18 11.87 39.76 -31.29
CA GLN A 18 11.35 39.07 -32.49
C GLN A 18 12.29 37.95 -32.99
N TRP A 19 13.45 37.79 -32.43
CA TRP A 19 14.39 36.72 -32.82
C TRP A 19 13.94 35.37 -32.27
N LYS A 20 13.93 34.37 -33.17
CA LYS A 20 13.70 32.98 -32.75
C LYS A 20 14.77 32.53 -31.77
N GLU A 21 14.34 32.07 -30.62
CA GLU A 21 15.19 31.67 -29.54
C GLU A 21 15.17 30.14 -29.37
N PHE A 22 16.17 29.62 -28.76
CA PHE A 22 16.22 28.22 -28.33
C PHE A 22 16.19 28.17 -26.79
N ILE A 23 15.10 27.62 -26.24
CA ILE A 23 14.88 27.52 -24.79
C ILE A 23 15.06 26.10 -24.37
N TYR A 24 15.82 25.89 -23.34
CA TYR A 24 16.12 24.56 -22.82
C TYR A 24 16.37 24.60 -21.30
N CYS A 25 16.36 23.44 -20.70
CA CYS A 25 16.92 23.21 -19.36
C CYS A 25 18.07 22.21 -19.53
N GLU A 26 19.24 22.50 -18.92
CA GLU A 26 20.32 21.54 -18.86
C GLU A 26 19.89 20.31 -18.02
N SER A 27 20.79 19.39 -17.78
CA SER A 27 20.47 18.21 -17.01
C SER A 27 19.94 18.61 -15.64
N MET A 28 18.72 18.11 -15.29
CA MET A 28 18.17 18.28 -13.95
C MET A 28 18.71 17.16 -13.05
N PRO A 29 19.58 17.47 -12.08
CA PRO A 29 20.01 16.51 -11.08
C PRO A 29 18.83 16.11 -10.15
N ALA A 30 18.99 15.05 -9.37
CA ALA A 30 17.91 14.52 -8.53
C ALA A 30 17.45 15.47 -7.41
N ASP A 31 18.23 16.47 -7.08
CA ASP A 31 17.89 17.51 -6.11
C ASP A 31 17.05 18.65 -6.67
N VAL A 32 16.96 18.79 -8.00
CA VAL A 32 16.15 19.82 -8.66
C VAL A 32 14.86 19.21 -9.17
N LEU A 33 13.72 19.70 -8.67
CA LEU A 33 12.38 19.24 -9.03
C LEU A 33 11.74 20.10 -10.13
N ALA A 34 12.06 21.39 -10.16
CA ALA A 34 11.61 22.30 -11.20
C ALA A 34 12.67 23.37 -11.48
N CYS A 35 12.78 23.82 -12.72
CA CYS A 35 13.63 24.95 -13.07
C CYS A 35 12.97 25.84 -14.14
N LYS A 36 13.34 27.12 -14.14
CA LYS A 36 12.99 28.04 -15.23
C LYS A 36 13.88 27.73 -16.43
N GLY A 37 13.28 27.69 -17.61
CA GLY A 37 14.00 27.50 -18.86
C GLY A 37 14.96 28.65 -19.16
N SER A 38 16.13 28.31 -19.69
CA SER A 38 17.17 29.23 -20.07
C SER A 38 17.20 29.41 -21.58
N LYS A 39 17.38 30.65 -22.02
CA LYS A 39 17.60 30.95 -23.44
C LYS A 39 19.05 30.63 -23.81
N ARG A 40 19.25 29.96 -24.94
CA ARG A 40 20.60 29.64 -25.42
C ARG A 40 21.29 30.90 -25.96
N THR A 41 22.12 31.54 -25.15
CA THR A 41 22.97 32.64 -25.53
C THR A 41 24.36 32.13 -25.88
N GLY A 42 24.58 31.75 -27.14
CA GLY A 42 25.91 31.39 -27.63
C GLY A 42 26.69 32.63 -28.05
N GLY A 43 28.05 32.58 -28.08
CA GLY A 43 28.91 33.70 -28.52
C GLY A 43 28.69 34.16 -29.96
N ARG A 44 27.76 33.56 -30.70
CA ARG A 44 27.26 33.95 -32.01
C ARG A 44 25.84 34.54 -31.99
N SER A 45 25.16 34.54 -30.83
CA SER A 45 23.85 35.13 -30.65
C SER A 45 24.00 36.64 -30.49
N SER A 46 23.49 37.40 -31.41
CA SER A 46 23.48 38.86 -31.31
C SER A 46 22.35 39.39 -30.41
N ASN A 47 21.47 38.52 -29.94
CA ASN A 47 20.34 38.89 -29.07
C ASN A 47 20.72 38.82 -27.58
N THR A 48 21.44 39.82 -27.11
CA THR A 48 21.79 40.01 -25.70
C THR A 48 20.90 41.03 -24.99
N ARG A 49 19.86 41.55 -25.68
CA ARG A 49 18.97 42.62 -25.17
C ARG A 49 17.51 42.23 -25.07
N GLY A 50 17.15 41.01 -25.46
CA GLY A 50 15.79 40.52 -25.32
C GLY A 50 15.43 40.34 -23.85
N GLU A 51 14.19 40.61 -23.49
CA GLU A 51 13.69 40.36 -22.15
C GLU A 51 13.53 38.85 -21.90
N ASP A 52 13.98 38.37 -20.73
CA ASP A 52 13.95 36.94 -20.37
C ASP A 52 12.54 36.34 -20.34
N ASN A 53 11.52 37.20 -20.11
CA ASN A 53 10.12 36.80 -19.98
C ASN A 53 9.28 37.06 -21.25
N ILE A 54 9.91 37.21 -22.41
CA ILE A 54 9.25 37.30 -23.70
C ILE A 54 9.77 36.17 -24.58
N ILE A 55 8.85 35.36 -25.12
CA ILE A 55 9.18 34.28 -26.05
C ILE A 55 8.69 34.68 -27.45
N SER A 56 9.63 34.78 -28.40
CA SER A 56 9.29 35.10 -29.78
C SER A 56 8.53 33.97 -30.47
N ASN A 57 7.55 34.32 -31.30
CA ASN A 57 6.83 33.31 -32.09
C ASN A 57 7.79 32.53 -33.00
N GLY A 58 7.66 31.21 -33.01
CA GLY A 58 8.54 30.29 -33.73
C GLY A 58 9.84 29.98 -33.01
N SER A 59 10.00 30.39 -31.73
CA SER A 59 11.09 29.93 -30.87
C SER A 59 10.96 28.43 -30.59
N VAL A 60 12.09 27.75 -30.43
CA VAL A 60 12.14 26.31 -30.19
C VAL A 60 12.36 26.05 -28.71
N ILE A 61 11.57 25.16 -28.13
CA ILE A 61 11.72 24.70 -26.77
C ILE A 61 12.12 23.22 -26.83
N ALA A 62 13.30 22.89 -26.31
CA ALA A 62 13.79 21.52 -26.27
C ALA A 62 13.48 20.88 -24.92
N VAL A 63 12.79 19.76 -24.94
CA VAL A 63 12.43 18.93 -23.79
C VAL A 63 13.26 17.66 -23.82
N ASN A 64 14.06 17.42 -22.79
CA ASN A 64 14.86 16.22 -22.68
C ASN A 64 14.09 15.08 -22.01
N ASP A 65 14.60 13.85 -22.17
CA ASP A 65 14.08 12.69 -21.42
C ASP A 65 14.05 12.96 -19.92
N GLY A 66 12.93 12.61 -19.29
CA GLY A 66 12.72 12.80 -17.86
C GLY A 66 12.43 14.25 -17.46
N GLN A 67 12.00 15.08 -18.40
CA GLN A 67 11.52 16.43 -18.16
C GLN A 67 10.09 16.58 -18.69
N GLY A 68 9.27 17.34 -17.95
CA GLY A 68 8.02 17.88 -18.45
C GLY A 68 8.14 19.38 -18.62
N MET A 69 7.62 19.94 -19.71
CA MET A 69 7.67 21.36 -20.03
C MET A 69 6.30 22.00 -19.81
N LEU A 70 6.28 23.18 -19.22
CA LEU A 70 5.11 24.05 -19.05
C LEU A 70 5.43 25.42 -19.59
N VAL A 71 4.58 25.96 -20.48
CA VAL A 71 4.64 27.36 -20.88
C VAL A 71 3.56 28.14 -20.12
N VAL A 72 3.98 29.18 -19.43
CA VAL A 72 3.11 30.03 -18.62
C VAL A 72 3.10 31.43 -19.20
N GLN A 73 1.92 31.94 -19.55
CA GLN A 73 1.72 33.29 -20.04
C GLN A 73 0.82 34.07 -19.08
N ASN A 74 1.31 35.19 -18.58
CA ASN A 74 0.57 36.03 -17.63
C ASN A 74 -0.01 35.25 -16.45
N GLY A 75 0.77 34.28 -15.89
CA GLY A 75 0.36 33.40 -14.81
C GLY A 75 -0.55 32.24 -15.21
N LYS A 76 -0.92 32.10 -16.49
CA LYS A 76 -1.76 31.01 -17.00
C LYS A 76 -0.90 30.01 -17.79
N ILE A 77 -1.06 28.73 -17.50
CA ILE A 77 -0.44 27.66 -18.28
C ILE A 77 -1.14 27.59 -19.64
N ILE A 78 -0.39 27.77 -20.72
CA ILE A 78 -0.92 27.75 -22.08
C ILE A 78 -0.49 26.52 -22.87
N GLU A 79 0.63 25.89 -22.50
CA GLU A 79 1.15 24.73 -23.20
C GLU A 79 1.83 23.77 -22.24
N VAL A 80 1.70 22.48 -22.49
CA VAL A 80 2.31 21.40 -21.71
C VAL A 80 2.88 20.35 -22.66
N ALA A 81 4.14 19.97 -22.48
CA ALA A 81 4.73 18.82 -23.16
C ALA A 81 5.43 17.90 -22.15
N LEU A 82 5.12 16.62 -22.22
CA LEU A 82 5.68 15.57 -21.36
C LEU A 82 6.53 14.56 -22.13
N GLU A 83 6.53 14.68 -23.45
CA GLU A 83 7.37 13.87 -24.31
C GLU A 83 8.67 14.61 -24.64
N PRO A 84 9.79 13.92 -24.72
CA PRO A 84 11.03 14.53 -25.19
C PRO A 84 10.90 14.94 -26.66
N GLY A 85 11.49 16.07 -26.99
CA GLY A 85 11.46 16.58 -28.36
C GLY A 85 11.68 18.08 -28.46
N GLU A 86 11.61 18.59 -29.67
CA GLU A 86 11.67 20.01 -29.96
C GLU A 86 10.27 20.53 -30.31
N PHE A 87 9.80 21.49 -29.53
CA PHE A 87 8.48 22.10 -29.69
C PHE A 87 8.65 23.54 -30.19
N VAL A 88 7.87 23.92 -31.21
CA VAL A 88 7.88 25.29 -31.74
C VAL A 88 6.77 26.08 -31.07
N PHE A 89 7.15 27.13 -30.37
CA PHE A 89 6.21 28.02 -29.70
C PHE A 89 5.45 28.88 -30.74
N ASP A 90 4.11 28.76 -30.75
CA ASP A 90 3.23 29.54 -31.62
C ASP A 90 2.22 30.35 -30.80
N THR A 91 2.35 31.67 -30.86
CA THR A 91 1.46 32.59 -30.11
C THR A 91 0.03 32.62 -30.62
N GLY A 92 -0.23 32.07 -31.82
CA GLY A 92 -1.56 32.03 -32.45
C GLY A 92 -2.34 30.76 -32.25
N SER A 93 -1.71 29.72 -31.67
CA SER A 93 -2.37 28.43 -31.42
C SER A 93 -3.21 28.45 -30.16
N GLU A 94 -4.26 27.62 -30.14
CA GLU A 94 -5.03 27.35 -28.95
C GLU A 94 -4.14 26.57 -27.91
N PRO A 95 -4.46 26.70 -26.61
CA PRO A 95 -3.74 25.96 -25.58
C PRO A 95 -3.65 24.46 -25.91
N SER A 96 -2.46 23.88 -25.87
CA SER A 96 -2.21 22.52 -26.30
C SER A 96 -1.52 21.68 -25.23
N VAL A 97 -1.78 20.38 -25.26
CA VAL A 97 -1.16 19.38 -24.38
C VAL A 97 -0.52 18.30 -25.25
N PHE A 98 0.79 18.26 -25.25
CA PHE A 98 1.57 17.21 -25.88
C PHE A 98 1.91 16.17 -24.79
N SER A 99 1.12 15.10 -24.73
CA SER A 99 1.29 14.05 -23.74
C SER A 99 1.02 12.69 -24.38
N GLY A 100 1.96 11.78 -24.29
CA GLY A 100 1.79 10.41 -24.74
C GLY A 100 0.81 9.60 -23.87
N ASN A 101 1.21 8.42 -23.41
CA ASN A 101 0.35 7.47 -22.68
C ASN A 101 -0.23 7.99 -21.32
N LEU A 102 0.22 9.12 -20.81
CA LEU A 102 -0.30 9.74 -19.59
C LEU A 102 -1.37 10.82 -19.88
N GLY A 103 -1.85 10.90 -21.15
CA GLY A 103 -2.55 12.05 -21.69
C GLY A 103 -3.90 12.41 -21.06
N ASP A 104 -4.71 11.46 -20.68
CA ASP A 104 -6.11 11.74 -20.38
C ASP A 104 -6.30 12.45 -19.04
N SER A 105 -5.66 12.00 -17.97
CA SER A 105 -5.73 12.65 -16.66
C SER A 105 -5.10 14.07 -16.68
N ILE A 106 -4.04 14.26 -17.47
CA ILE A 106 -3.37 15.56 -17.60
C ILE A 106 -4.19 16.51 -18.46
N LYS A 107 -4.82 16.02 -19.55
CA LYS A 107 -5.77 16.81 -20.36
C LYS A 107 -6.95 17.28 -19.52
N GLU A 108 -7.51 16.41 -18.69
CA GLU A 108 -8.60 16.76 -17.77
C GLU A 108 -8.15 17.80 -16.74
N THR A 109 -6.97 17.63 -16.15
CA THR A 109 -6.37 18.60 -15.22
C THR A 109 -6.15 19.94 -15.90
N PHE A 110 -5.62 19.93 -17.12
CA PHE A 110 -5.38 21.15 -17.91
C PHE A 110 -6.68 21.88 -18.23
N ALA A 111 -7.72 21.17 -18.69
CA ALA A 111 -9.03 21.74 -18.95
C ALA A 111 -9.66 22.36 -17.69
N ASN A 112 -9.53 21.69 -16.54
CA ASN A 112 -10.05 22.16 -15.26
C ASN A 112 -9.30 23.41 -14.76
N ILE A 113 -7.99 23.49 -14.95
CA ILE A 113 -7.18 24.66 -14.61
C ILE A 113 -7.49 25.80 -15.60
N GLY A 114 -7.57 25.51 -16.90
CA GLY A 114 -7.85 26.48 -17.96
C GLY A 114 -9.20 27.20 -17.81
N SER A 115 -10.23 26.50 -17.34
CA SER A 115 -11.57 27.05 -17.16
C SER A 115 -11.70 28.06 -16.03
N ARG A 116 -10.72 28.12 -15.11
CA ARG A 116 -10.77 29.01 -13.93
C ARG A 116 -10.30 30.44 -14.19
N PHE A 117 -9.69 30.72 -15.35
CA PHE A 117 -9.06 32.01 -15.64
C PHE A 117 -9.53 32.61 -16.96
N THR A 118 -10.67 33.26 -16.95
CA THR A 118 -11.13 34.14 -18.04
C THR A 118 -11.24 35.56 -17.50
N PHE A 119 -10.12 36.32 -17.53
CA PHE A 119 -10.18 37.79 -17.43
C PHE A 119 -9.15 38.42 -18.34
N GLY A 120 -9.65 39.33 -19.21
CA GLY A 120 -8.91 39.99 -20.23
C GLY A 120 -8.18 41.24 -19.76
N GLY A 121 -7.21 41.60 -20.53
CA GLY A 121 -6.46 42.86 -20.50
C GLY A 121 -5.18 42.65 -21.29
N ASP A 122 -4.98 43.47 -22.29
CA ASP A 122 -3.76 43.47 -23.11
C ASP A 122 -2.60 44.11 -22.33
N ALA A 123 -2.18 43.40 -21.24
CA ALA A 123 -0.99 43.70 -20.48
C ALA A 123 0.19 43.02 -21.16
N GLY A 124 1.37 43.63 -21.16
CA GLY A 124 2.61 43.06 -21.74
C GLY A 124 2.73 41.56 -21.43
N LYS A 125 3.03 40.78 -22.45
CA LYS A 125 3.05 39.29 -22.34
C LYS A 125 4.24 38.87 -21.50
N ASP A 126 3.99 38.47 -20.25
CA ASP A 126 4.98 37.77 -19.41
C ASP A 126 4.89 36.27 -19.72
N GLN A 127 5.86 35.74 -20.45
CA GLN A 127 5.93 34.35 -20.90
C GLN A 127 7.13 33.66 -20.30
N ARG A 128 6.91 32.52 -19.66
CA ARG A 128 7.94 31.74 -18.99
C ARG A 128 7.81 30.28 -19.33
N VAL A 129 8.95 29.61 -19.49
CA VAL A 129 9.01 28.16 -19.64
C VAL A 129 9.53 27.57 -18.34
N TYR A 130 8.84 26.56 -17.83
CA TYR A 130 9.28 25.79 -16.69
C TYR A 130 9.46 24.34 -17.10
N PHE A 131 10.51 23.73 -16.57
CA PHE A 131 10.79 22.32 -16.72
C PHE A 131 10.63 21.63 -15.38
N ILE A 132 9.89 20.54 -15.35
CA ILE A 132 9.61 19.73 -14.16
C ILE A 132 10.34 18.39 -14.33
N ASN A 133 11.03 17.96 -13.28
CA ASN A 133 11.71 16.68 -13.25
C ASN A 133 10.71 15.53 -13.09
N THR A 134 10.55 14.72 -14.15
CA THR A 134 9.66 13.55 -14.16
C THR A 134 10.41 12.24 -13.91
N LYS A 135 11.73 12.30 -13.65
CA LYS A 135 12.54 11.15 -13.27
C LYS A 135 12.20 10.68 -11.86
N GLU A 136 12.60 9.49 -11.56
CA GLU A 136 12.53 8.95 -10.21
C GLU A 136 13.53 9.67 -9.28
N ILE A 137 13.03 10.22 -8.19
CA ILE A 137 13.81 10.90 -7.15
C ILE A 137 14.15 9.88 -6.07
N ILE A 138 15.36 9.39 -6.11
CA ILE A 138 15.88 8.34 -5.24
C ILE A 138 16.57 8.87 -3.99
N GLY A 139 16.85 7.98 -3.02
CA GLY A 139 17.67 8.26 -1.85
C GLY A 139 16.97 9.08 -0.77
N ASN A 140 15.64 9.01 -0.69
CA ASN A 140 14.89 9.67 0.37
C ASN A 140 14.85 8.77 1.61
N LYS A 141 15.59 9.12 2.65
CA LYS A 141 15.69 8.36 3.88
C LYS A 141 14.55 8.68 4.84
N TYR A 142 13.94 7.63 5.39
CA TYR A 142 12.96 7.76 6.46
C TYR A 142 13.34 6.91 7.67
N GLY A 143 12.76 7.23 8.81
CA GLY A 143 12.87 6.44 10.03
C GLY A 143 11.86 6.94 11.05
N THR A 144 11.23 6.01 11.76
CA THR A 144 10.24 6.30 12.79
C THR A 144 10.94 6.68 14.08
N ALA A 145 10.85 7.93 14.49
CA ALA A 145 11.36 8.41 15.78
C ALA A 145 10.58 7.79 16.93
N SER A 146 9.25 7.77 16.82
CA SER A 146 8.33 7.06 17.72
C SER A 146 7.91 5.74 17.10
N PRO A 147 7.68 4.69 17.92
CA PRO A 147 7.16 3.43 17.42
C PRO A 147 5.78 3.62 16.78
N VAL A 148 5.51 2.84 15.73
CA VAL A 148 4.22 2.80 15.03
C VAL A 148 3.49 1.54 15.44
N PRO A 149 2.19 1.59 15.78
CA PRO A 149 1.39 0.42 16.08
C PRO A 149 1.32 -0.53 14.88
N PHE A 150 1.49 -1.82 15.13
CA PHE A 150 1.32 -2.88 14.14
C PHE A 150 0.54 -4.04 14.76
N ARG A 151 -0.59 -4.39 14.17
CA ARG A 151 -1.40 -5.51 14.61
C ARG A 151 -0.82 -6.82 14.06
N VAL A 152 -0.49 -7.75 14.96
CA VAL A 152 -0.03 -9.09 14.62
C VAL A 152 -1.19 -10.05 14.72
N VAL A 153 -1.59 -10.63 13.59
CA VAL A 153 -2.64 -11.64 13.52
C VAL A 153 -2.02 -12.97 13.06
N ASP A 154 -2.24 -14.04 13.82
CA ASP A 154 -1.90 -15.40 13.42
C ASP A 154 -3.08 -16.32 13.72
N ASN A 155 -3.87 -16.59 12.69
CA ASN A 155 -5.10 -17.40 12.80
C ASN A 155 -4.82 -18.84 13.18
N ASN A 156 -3.61 -19.37 12.95
CA ASN A 156 -3.26 -20.75 13.27
C ASN A 156 -3.16 -20.97 14.78
N ILE A 157 -2.73 -19.95 15.51
CA ILE A 157 -2.55 -20.01 16.96
C ILE A 157 -3.56 -19.14 17.72
N GLY A 158 -4.45 -18.45 17.00
CA GLY A 158 -5.44 -17.53 17.58
C GLY A 158 -4.78 -16.33 18.24
N LEU A 159 -3.68 -15.81 17.66
CA LEU A 159 -2.97 -14.62 18.13
C LEU A 159 -3.54 -13.39 17.46
N ASP A 160 -3.90 -12.39 18.26
CA ASP A 160 -4.33 -11.07 17.80
C ASP A 160 -3.88 -10.06 18.86
N VAL A 161 -2.77 -9.39 18.57
CA VAL A 161 -2.14 -8.44 19.49
C VAL A 161 -1.56 -7.25 18.75
N ASP A 162 -1.61 -6.08 19.36
CA ASP A 162 -0.94 -4.88 18.89
C ASP A 162 0.46 -4.78 19.48
N ILE A 163 1.43 -4.53 18.63
CA ILE A 163 2.83 -4.29 19.00
C ILE A 163 3.29 -2.94 18.52
N SER A 164 4.39 -2.46 19.06
CA SER A 164 5.02 -1.22 18.68
C SER A 164 6.28 -1.49 17.84
N VAL A 165 6.26 -1.10 16.55
CA VAL A 165 7.39 -1.33 15.65
C VAL A 165 8.11 -0.03 15.31
N ARG A 166 9.43 -0.10 15.22
CA ARG A 166 10.26 0.94 14.62
C ARG A 166 10.79 0.43 13.30
N CYS A 167 10.75 1.29 12.30
CA CYS A 167 11.31 0.95 10.99
C CYS A 167 12.11 2.12 10.41
N ASN A 168 13.05 1.79 9.55
CA ASN A 168 13.79 2.74 8.74
C ASN A 168 14.07 2.15 7.36
N GLY A 169 14.31 3.04 6.41
CA GLY A 169 14.59 2.64 5.04
C GLY A 169 14.72 3.85 4.12
N GLU A 170 14.54 3.56 2.85
CA GLU A 170 14.59 4.56 1.80
C GLU A 170 13.37 4.40 0.90
N TYR A 171 12.90 5.51 0.36
CA TYR A 171 11.84 5.50 -0.63
C TYR A 171 12.23 6.36 -1.83
N SER A 172 11.60 6.12 -2.95
CA SER A 172 11.67 6.98 -4.10
C SER A 172 10.29 7.47 -4.49
N TYR A 173 10.23 8.66 -5.05
CA TYR A 173 9.01 9.22 -5.58
C TYR A 173 9.25 9.82 -6.97
N ARG A 174 8.18 10.08 -7.69
CA ARG A 174 8.20 10.71 -8.99
C ARG A 174 7.06 11.71 -9.11
N ILE A 175 7.31 12.78 -9.86
CA ILE A 175 6.26 13.71 -10.26
C ILE A 175 5.56 13.13 -11.49
N THR A 176 4.32 12.66 -11.30
CA THR A 176 3.50 12.03 -12.34
C THR A 176 2.59 13.05 -13.04
N ASN A 177 2.24 14.13 -12.34
CA ASN A 177 1.46 15.22 -12.92
C ASN A 177 2.15 16.58 -12.71
N PRO A 178 2.97 17.03 -13.67
CA PRO A 178 3.68 18.30 -13.60
C PRO A 178 2.79 19.54 -13.45
N LEU A 179 1.56 19.50 -13.96
CA LEU A 179 0.63 20.62 -13.81
C LEU A 179 0.22 20.83 -12.35
N LEU A 180 -0.17 19.74 -11.67
CA LEU A 180 -0.53 19.79 -10.26
C LEU A 180 0.66 20.20 -9.42
N PHE A 181 1.85 19.67 -9.72
CA PHE A 181 3.07 20.04 -9.04
C PHE A 181 3.40 21.52 -9.20
N TYR A 182 3.31 22.05 -10.41
CA TYR A 182 3.52 23.46 -10.66
C TYR A 182 2.49 24.32 -9.93
N THR A 183 1.21 24.01 -10.08
CA THR A 183 0.12 24.83 -9.55
C THR A 183 0.06 24.85 -8.02
N ASN A 184 0.32 23.71 -7.39
CA ASN A 184 0.07 23.53 -5.96
C ASN A 184 1.36 23.50 -5.11
N VAL A 185 2.54 23.34 -5.74
CA VAL A 185 3.79 23.18 -5.00
C VAL A 185 4.82 24.26 -5.34
N CYS A 186 5.34 24.28 -6.58
CA CYS A 186 6.47 25.17 -6.89
C CYS A 186 6.08 26.54 -7.42
N GLY A 187 4.96 26.65 -8.14
CA GLY A 187 4.53 27.92 -8.72
C GLY A 187 5.60 28.60 -9.58
N ASN A 188 5.64 29.93 -9.55
CA ASN A 188 6.63 30.73 -10.25
C ASN A 188 8.00 30.65 -9.56
N VAL A 189 8.90 29.86 -10.11
CA VAL A 189 10.28 29.71 -9.63
C VAL A 189 11.15 30.75 -10.32
N THR A 190 12.07 31.37 -9.59
CA THR A 190 13.04 32.32 -10.17
C THR A 190 14.09 31.59 -10.98
N ASP A 191 14.76 30.61 -10.39
CA ASP A 191 15.78 29.78 -11.02
C ASP A 191 15.43 28.29 -10.93
N SER A 192 15.41 27.74 -9.71
CA SER A 192 15.11 26.33 -9.46
C SER A 192 14.32 26.10 -8.18
N TYR A 193 13.54 25.03 -8.14
CA TYR A 193 12.86 24.49 -6.96
C TYR A 193 13.52 23.16 -6.60
N THR A 194 14.17 23.15 -5.46
CA THR A 194 14.92 22.00 -4.97
C THR A 194 14.10 21.15 -4.00
N ARG A 195 14.44 19.86 -3.89
CA ARG A 195 13.73 18.88 -3.07
C ARG A 195 13.72 19.21 -1.58
N ASP A 196 14.74 19.89 -1.06
CA ASP A 196 14.85 20.30 0.33
C ASP A 196 13.66 21.15 0.80
N LYS A 197 12.98 21.85 -0.12
CA LYS A 197 11.81 22.68 0.18
C LYS A 197 10.55 21.85 0.48
N ILE A 198 10.48 20.60 0.02
CA ILE A 198 9.29 19.75 0.18
C ILE A 198 9.58 18.44 0.93
N ASP A 199 10.83 17.97 0.95
CA ASP A 199 11.21 16.67 1.52
C ASP A 199 10.76 16.49 2.98
N SER A 200 10.85 17.53 3.80
CA SER A 200 10.41 17.47 5.19
C SER A 200 8.90 17.22 5.31
N GLN A 201 8.11 17.86 4.45
CA GLN A 201 6.65 17.68 4.41
C GLN A 201 6.29 16.28 3.92
N LEU A 202 6.88 15.85 2.80
CA LEU A 202 6.65 14.51 2.25
C LEU A 202 7.03 13.43 3.26
N LYS A 203 8.14 13.58 3.96
CA LYS A 203 8.58 12.65 5.00
C LYS A 203 7.60 12.59 6.17
N SER A 204 7.09 13.74 6.63
CA SER A 204 6.12 13.79 7.73
C SER A 204 4.82 13.09 7.37
N GLU A 205 4.30 13.36 6.17
CA GLU A 205 3.08 12.73 5.65
C GLU A 205 3.26 11.22 5.43
N LEU A 206 4.42 10.81 4.89
CA LEU A 206 4.79 9.41 4.74
C LEU A 206 4.78 8.68 6.09
N LEU A 207 5.40 9.25 7.13
CA LEU A 207 5.43 8.65 8.46
C LEU A 207 4.03 8.53 9.08
N THR A 208 3.17 9.50 8.83
CA THR A 208 1.76 9.45 9.25
C THR A 208 1.00 8.34 8.51
N ALA A 209 1.26 8.16 7.22
CA ALA A 209 0.63 7.15 6.39
C ALA A 209 1.10 5.71 6.68
N LEU A 210 2.24 5.54 7.38
CA LEU A 210 2.74 4.20 7.73
C LEU A 210 1.78 3.42 8.60
N GLN A 211 1.11 4.05 9.56
CA GLN A 211 0.17 3.36 10.45
C GLN A 211 -1.01 2.73 9.69
N PRO A 212 -1.80 3.47 8.88
CA PRO A 212 -2.86 2.86 8.10
C PRO A 212 -2.35 1.90 7.01
N ALA A 213 -1.15 2.13 6.46
CA ALA A 213 -0.54 1.20 5.52
C ALA A 213 -0.16 -0.12 6.20
N PHE A 214 0.39 -0.09 7.41
CA PHE A 214 0.68 -1.27 8.22
C PHE A 214 -0.59 -2.03 8.62
N ALA A 215 -1.69 -1.32 8.90
CA ALA A 215 -2.96 -1.98 9.16
C ALA A 215 -3.42 -2.81 7.95
N LYS A 216 -3.33 -2.26 6.72
CA LYS A 216 -3.64 -3.00 5.49
C LYS A 216 -2.73 -4.23 5.29
N ILE A 217 -1.44 -4.09 5.55
CA ILE A 217 -0.49 -5.21 5.46
C ILE A 217 -0.81 -6.30 6.50
N SER A 218 -1.17 -5.90 7.71
CA SER A 218 -1.61 -6.83 8.77
C SER A 218 -2.88 -7.59 8.39
N GLU A 219 -3.87 -6.91 7.79
CA GLU A 219 -5.10 -7.54 7.29
C GLU A 219 -4.84 -8.62 6.22
N MET A 220 -3.75 -8.48 5.45
CA MET A 220 -3.29 -9.50 4.50
C MET A 220 -2.62 -10.71 5.19
N GLY A 221 -2.49 -10.71 6.52
CA GLY A 221 -1.84 -11.77 7.29
C GLY A 221 -0.31 -11.75 7.23
N ILE A 222 0.29 -10.66 6.77
CA ILE A 222 1.74 -10.50 6.67
C ILE A 222 2.29 -10.09 8.03
N ARG A 223 3.23 -10.89 8.56
CA ARG A 223 3.90 -10.58 9.83
C ARG A 223 4.86 -9.39 9.67
N TYR A 224 5.05 -8.59 10.74
CA TYR A 224 5.97 -7.45 10.71
C TYR A 224 7.39 -7.84 10.28
N SER A 225 7.89 -9.00 10.70
CA SER A 225 9.22 -9.51 10.32
C SER A 225 9.36 -9.89 8.83
N ALA A 226 8.25 -10.09 8.13
CA ALA A 226 8.22 -10.41 6.70
C ALA A 226 8.07 -9.15 5.81
N ILE A 227 7.78 -8.00 6.38
CA ILE A 227 7.58 -6.72 5.64
C ILE A 227 8.74 -6.39 4.69
N PRO A 228 10.03 -6.61 5.04
CA PRO A 228 11.11 -6.36 4.09
C PRO A 228 11.02 -7.15 2.78
N GLY A 229 10.31 -8.28 2.79
CA GLY A 229 10.00 -9.08 1.60
C GLY A 229 8.73 -8.64 0.84
N HIS A 230 7.92 -7.74 1.42
CA HIS A 230 6.63 -7.28 0.89
C HIS A 230 6.60 -5.76 0.64
N THR A 231 7.72 -5.23 0.16
CA THR A 231 7.88 -3.78 -0.05
C THR A 231 6.99 -3.23 -1.15
N THR A 232 6.66 -4.04 -2.16
CA THR A 232 5.75 -3.66 -3.26
C THR A 232 4.33 -3.46 -2.76
N GLU A 233 3.84 -4.38 -1.92
CA GLU A 233 2.52 -4.31 -1.31
C GLU A 233 2.43 -3.10 -0.38
N LEU A 234 3.49 -2.84 0.38
CA LEU A 234 3.56 -1.68 1.27
C LEU A 234 3.59 -0.37 0.49
N ALA A 235 4.36 -0.28 -0.61
CA ALA A 235 4.36 0.90 -1.49
C ALA A 235 2.97 1.16 -2.07
N ARG A 236 2.24 0.12 -2.46
CA ARG A 236 0.87 0.22 -2.95
C ARG A 236 -0.08 0.72 -1.86
N ALA A 237 0.00 0.17 -0.66
CA ALA A 237 -0.80 0.59 0.48
C ALA A 237 -0.54 2.05 0.86
N LEU A 238 0.72 2.49 0.84
CA LEU A 238 1.11 3.88 1.07
C LEU A 238 0.56 4.82 0.00
N ASN A 239 0.69 4.47 -1.29
CA ASN A 239 0.13 5.28 -2.38
C ASN A 239 -1.38 5.42 -2.28
N GLU A 240 -2.08 4.37 -1.84
CA GLU A 240 -3.53 4.45 -1.64
C GLU A 240 -3.91 5.39 -0.48
N VAL A 241 -3.18 5.33 0.62
CA VAL A 241 -3.39 6.23 1.77
C VAL A 241 -3.05 7.68 1.43
N LEU A 242 -1.96 7.90 0.68
CA LEU A 242 -1.46 9.24 0.32
C LEU A 242 -2.11 9.80 -0.94
N SER A 243 -3.01 9.07 -1.61
CA SER A 243 -3.53 9.45 -2.94
C SER A 243 -4.14 10.85 -2.98
N ALA A 244 -4.90 11.25 -1.97
CA ALA A 244 -5.54 12.56 -1.94
C ALA A 244 -4.53 13.71 -1.85
N ASP A 245 -3.49 13.57 -1.03
CA ASP A 245 -2.53 14.64 -0.76
C ASP A 245 -1.36 14.63 -1.74
N TRP A 246 -0.92 13.47 -2.19
CA TRP A 246 0.25 13.35 -3.05
C TRP A 246 -0.14 13.33 -4.52
N ARG A 247 -0.93 12.34 -4.96
CA ARG A 247 -1.27 12.20 -6.37
C ARG A 247 -2.27 13.25 -6.84
N ASP A 248 -3.40 13.39 -6.11
CA ASP A 248 -4.52 14.19 -6.58
C ASP A 248 -4.31 15.70 -6.32
N LEU A 249 -3.57 16.06 -5.27
CA LEU A 249 -3.24 17.45 -4.98
C LEU A 249 -1.91 17.89 -5.59
N ARG A 250 -0.83 17.09 -5.45
CA ARG A 250 0.52 17.51 -5.85
C ARG A 250 1.06 16.82 -7.09
N GLY A 251 0.39 15.79 -7.59
CA GLY A 251 0.85 15.02 -8.74
C GLY A 251 2.12 14.22 -8.47
N VAL A 252 2.30 13.70 -7.25
CA VAL A 252 3.47 12.94 -6.79
C VAL A 252 3.05 11.55 -6.37
N GLU A 253 3.84 10.54 -6.69
CA GLU A 253 3.61 9.14 -6.29
C GLU A 253 4.89 8.46 -5.80
N ILE A 254 4.74 7.54 -4.85
CA ILE A 254 5.83 6.65 -4.45
C ILE A 254 6.05 5.63 -5.57
N VAL A 255 7.29 5.53 -6.03
CA VAL A 255 7.72 4.53 -7.02
C VAL A 255 8.21 3.27 -6.33
N SER A 256 9.08 3.43 -5.33
CA SER A 256 9.58 2.33 -4.53
C SER A 256 9.63 2.68 -3.05
N PHE A 257 9.46 1.67 -2.21
CA PHE A 257 9.54 1.81 -0.77
C PHE A 257 10.35 0.64 -0.20
N GLY A 258 11.51 0.94 0.34
CA GLY A 258 12.42 -0.04 0.94
C GLY A 258 12.36 0.01 2.46
N VAL A 259 12.38 -1.14 3.10
CA VAL A 259 12.49 -1.28 4.55
C VAL A 259 13.83 -1.97 4.85
N ASN A 260 14.79 -1.18 5.34
CA ASN A 260 16.12 -1.69 5.67
C ASN A 260 16.11 -2.45 7.01
N SER A 261 15.31 -1.96 7.95
CA SER A 261 15.14 -2.58 9.26
C SER A 261 13.74 -2.30 9.79
N ILE A 262 13.14 -3.33 10.40
CA ILE A 262 11.94 -3.23 11.20
C ILE A 262 12.14 -4.06 12.45
N ALA A 263 11.86 -3.49 13.61
CA ALA A 263 12.03 -4.15 14.90
C ALA A 263 10.86 -3.79 15.81
N ALA A 264 10.35 -4.79 16.52
CA ALA A 264 9.44 -4.58 17.62
C ALA A 264 10.22 -4.19 18.88
N SER A 265 9.53 -3.71 19.91
CA SER A 265 10.15 -3.53 21.21
C SER A 265 10.59 -4.88 21.80
N GLN A 266 11.61 -4.88 22.66
CA GLN A 266 12.07 -6.11 23.29
C GLN A 266 10.98 -6.79 24.13
N GLU A 267 10.11 -5.99 24.73
CA GLU A 267 8.97 -6.45 25.51
C GLU A 267 7.91 -7.11 24.60
N ASP A 268 7.59 -6.50 23.46
CA ASP A 268 6.65 -7.04 22.50
C ASP A 268 7.16 -8.33 21.85
N GLU A 269 8.45 -8.38 21.52
CA GLU A 269 9.07 -9.60 20.99
C GLU A 269 9.01 -10.75 22.00
N GLN A 270 9.25 -10.46 23.27
CA GLN A 270 9.16 -11.46 24.33
C GLN A 270 7.71 -11.92 24.50
N MET A 271 6.76 -11.00 24.53
CA MET A 271 5.32 -11.30 24.60
C MET A 271 4.89 -12.22 23.45
N ILE A 272 5.27 -11.92 22.21
CA ILE A 272 4.95 -12.77 21.05
C ILE A 272 5.54 -14.16 21.23
N LYS A 273 6.81 -14.27 21.63
CA LYS A 273 7.47 -15.56 21.88
C LYS A 273 6.76 -16.38 22.96
N ASP A 274 6.32 -15.73 24.03
CA ASP A 274 5.62 -16.39 25.13
C ASP A 274 4.21 -16.84 24.71
N LEU A 275 3.49 -16.02 23.93
CA LEU A 275 2.20 -16.40 23.36
C LEU A 275 2.33 -17.55 22.35
N GLN A 276 3.38 -17.57 21.54
CA GLN A 276 3.68 -18.67 20.60
C GLN A 276 4.00 -19.95 21.38
N LYS A 277 4.80 -19.88 22.44
CA LYS A 277 5.06 -21.04 23.34
C LYS A 277 3.77 -21.54 23.98
N ALA A 278 2.94 -20.63 24.51
CA ALA A 278 1.66 -21.01 25.13
C ALA A 278 0.71 -21.66 24.08
N ALA A 279 0.71 -21.21 22.85
CA ALA A 279 -0.08 -21.79 21.76
C ALA A 279 0.39 -23.24 21.43
N VAL A 280 1.70 -23.45 21.35
CA VAL A 280 2.29 -24.79 21.14
C VAL A 280 1.94 -25.72 22.31
N MET A 281 1.88 -25.20 23.55
CA MET A 281 1.52 -25.99 24.75
C MET A 281 0.01 -26.29 24.84
N ARG A 282 -0.84 -25.78 23.97
CA ARG A 282 -2.26 -26.21 23.85
C ARG A 282 -2.38 -27.67 23.36
N ASP A 283 -1.38 -28.14 22.60
CA ASP A 283 -1.28 -29.55 22.23
C ASP A 283 -0.78 -30.36 23.46
N PRO A 284 -1.57 -31.31 23.97
CA PRO A 284 -1.19 -32.09 25.16
C PRO A 284 0.11 -32.87 24.97
N THR A 285 0.42 -33.31 23.76
CA THR A 285 1.64 -34.04 23.41
C THR A 285 2.87 -33.15 23.52
N MET A 286 2.78 -31.93 23.00
CA MET A 286 3.85 -30.93 23.04
C MET A 286 4.06 -30.41 24.48
N ALA A 287 2.97 -30.23 25.24
CA ALA A 287 3.04 -29.87 26.66
C ALA A 287 3.75 -30.94 27.46
N ALA A 288 3.41 -32.21 27.23
CA ALA A 288 4.07 -33.34 27.88
C ALA A 288 5.57 -33.45 27.55
N ALA A 289 5.93 -33.23 26.26
CA ALA A 289 7.34 -33.21 25.84
C ALA A 289 8.12 -32.08 26.52
N ASN A 290 7.52 -30.91 26.68
CA ASN A 290 8.15 -29.77 27.35
C ASN A 290 8.36 -30.03 28.87
N ILE A 291 7.38 -30.61 29.54
CA ILE A 291 7.51 -31.02 30.94
C ILE A 291 8.61 -32.07 31.11
N ALA A 292 8.68 -33.07 30.21
CA ALA A 292 9.72 -34.09 30.25
C ALA A 292 11.13 -33.48 30.00
N SER A 293 11.25 -32.51 29.08
CA SER A 293 12.49 -31.77 28.86
C SER A 293 12.90 -30.95 30.09
N ALA A 294 11.97 -30.20 30.67
CA ALA A 294 12.22 -29.39 31.85
C ALA A 294 12.65 -30.28 33.08
N GLN A 295 12.04 -31.45 33.22
CA GLN A 295 12.45 -32.43 34.25
C GLN A 295 13.87 -32.94 33.96
N SER A 296 14.20 -33.25 32.70
CA SER A 296 15.55 -33.69 32.32
C SER A 296 16.60 -32.62 32.59
N ASP A 297 16.29 -31.35 32.29
CA ASP A 297 17.19 -30.21 32.52
C ASP A 297 17.36 -29.93 34.02
N ALA A 298 16.29 -30.04 34.83
CA ALA A 298 16.37 -29.95 36.27
C ALA A 298 17.25 -31.08 36.87
N MET A 299 17.08 -32.32 36.40
CA MET A 299 17.94 -33.45 36.81
C MET A 299 19.42 -33.24 36.44
N ARG A 300 19.70 -32.66 35.28
CA ARG A 300 21.09 -32.33 34.87
C ARG A 300 21.68 -31.25 35.76
N ALA A 301 20.88 -30.21 36.07
CA ALA A 301 21.31 -29.15 36.97
C ALA A 301 21.58 -29.65 38.37
N ASP A 302 20.72 -30.52 38.89
CA ASP A 302 20.90 -31.18 40.22
C ASP A 302 22.12 -32.11 40.22
N ALA A 303 22.36 -32.87 39.15
CA ALA A 303 23.53 -33.73 39.02
C ALA A 303 24.85 -32.95 38.91
N ALA A 304 24.79 -31.71 38.40
CA ALA A 304 25.96 -30.80 38.32
C ALA A 304 26.26 -30.10 39.67
N ASN A 305 25.35 -30.18 40.68
CA ASN A 305 25.53 -29.52 41.95
C ASN A 305 26.01 -30.52 43.00
N PRO A 306 27.28 -30.41 43.53
CA PRO A 306 27.85 -31.39 44.47
C PRO A 306 27.10 -31.55 45.79
N ASN A 307 26.22 -30.62 46.15
CA ASN A 307 25.42 -30.65 47.38
C ASN A 307 23.92 -30.90 47.17
N GLY A 308 23.42 -31.07 45.93
CA GLY A 308 22.00 -31.06 45.60
C GLY A 308 21.34 -32.41 45.33
N ALA A 309 22.11 -33.46 45.08
CA ALA A 309 21.59 -34.74 44.57
C ALA A 309 20.59 -35.45 45.51
N MET A 310 20.66 -35.20 46.79
CA MET A 310 19.77 -35.87 47.79
C MET A 310 18.47 -35.09 48.02
N ALA A 311 18.50 -33.74 47.92
CA ALA A 311 17.32 -32.88 48.08
C ALA A 311 16.40 -32.91 46.84
N GLY A 312 16.98 -33.00 45.64
CA GLY A 312 16.24 -33.10 44.37
C GLY A 312 15.44 -34.40 44.24
N PHE A 313 16.02 -35.52 44.67
CA PHE A 313 15.34 -36.82 44.64
C PHE A 313 14.15 -36.89 45.60
N MET A 314 14.25 -36.24 46.76
CA MET A 314 13.19 -36.19 47.77
C MET A 314 12.03 -35.25 47.33
N GLY A 315 12.37 -34.15 46.64
CA GLY A 315 11.37 -33.20 46.07
C GLY A 315 10.53 -33.81 44.96
N MET A 316 11.14 -34.67 44.14
CA MET A 316 10.47 -35.27 42.98
C MET A 316 9.51 -36.40 43.41
N GLY A 317 9.82 -37.15 44.48
CA GLY A 317 8.91 -38.12 45.08
C GLY A 317 7.65 -37.47 45.69
N MET A 318 7.78 -36.28 46.24
CA MET A 318 6.68 -35.55 46.85
C MET A 318 5.78 -34.85 45.81
N ALA A 319 6.33 -34.34 44.70
CA ALA A 319 5.58 -33.70 43.62
C ALA A 319 4.73 -34.70 42.82
N GLY A 320 5.16 -35.98 42.71
CA GLY A 320 4.38 -37.05 42.07
C GLY A 320 3.19 -37.54 42.91
N GLY A 321 3.20 -37.27 44.22
CA GLY A 321 2.16 -37.73 45.18
C GLY A 321 1.02 -36.72 45.42
N MET A 322 1.18 -35.42 45.07
CA MET A 322 0.21 -34.37 45.36
C MET A 322 -0.61 -33.92 44.17
N GLY A 323 -1.10 -34.85 43.29
CA GLY A 323 -2.17 -34.55 42.35
C GLY A 323 -1.78 -33.69 41.13
N GLY A 324 -0.51 -33.52 40.83
CA GLY A 324 -0.03 -32.86 39.60
C GLY A 324 -0.16 -33.81 38.40
N MET A 325 -0.76 -33.35 37.31
CA MET A 325 -0.80 -34.08 36.05
C MET A 325 0.64 -34.38 35.60
N ASN A 326 0.99 -35.66 35.50
CA ASN A 326 2.32 -36.08 35.05
C ASN A 326 2.39 -36.20 33.55
N ALA A 327 3.59 -36.16 32.95
CA ALA A 327 3.81 -36.22 31.50
C ALA A 327 3.11 -37.43 30.83
N SER A 328 3.02 -38.58 31.54
CA SER A 328 2.36 -39.77 30.99
C SER A 328 0.84 -39.62 30.82
N GLN A 329 0.17 -38.88 31.72
CA GLN A 329 -1.26 -38.59 31.59
C GLN A 329 -1.54 -37.61 30.43
N LEU A 330 -0.66 -36.62 30.20
CA LEU A 330 -0.74 -35.70 29.06
C LEU A 330 -0.44 -36.41 27.74
N PHE A 331 0.53 -37.34 27.69
CA PHE A 331 0.77 -38.18 26.51
C PHE A 331 -0.43 -39.06 26.17
N ALA A 332 -1.07 -39.67 27.19
CA ALA A 332 -2.28 -40.45 26.97
C ALA A 332 -3.46 -39.60 26.47
N ALA A 333 -3.62 -38.39 27.02
CA ALA A 333 -4.63 -37.43 26.50
C ALA A 333 -4.35 -37.00 25.07
N GLY A 334 -3.08 -36.74 24.68
CA GLY A 334 -2.68 -36.41 23.31
C GLY A 334 -2.91 -37.56 22.34
N GLN A 335 -2.65 -38.78 22.71
CA GLN A 335 -2.95 -39.96 21.87
C GLN A 335 -4.46 -40.18 21.69
N ALA A 336 -5.26 -39.93 22.70
CA ALA A 336 -6.72 -39.99 22.59
C ALA A 336 -7.26 -38.92 21.64
N GLN A 337 -6.65 -37.75 21.61
CA GLN A 337 -7.03 -36.64 20.73
C GLN A 337 -6.61 -36.90 19.26
N GLN A 338 -5.46 -37.54 19.03
CA GLN A 338 -5.01 -37.96 17.68
C GLN A 338 -5.85 -39.10 17.10
N GLN A 339 -6.40 -39.97 17.95
CA GLN A 339 -7.32 -41.01 17.51
C GLN A 339 -8.74 -40.49 17.20
N ALA A 340 -9.08 -39.31 17.67
CA ALA A 340 -10.34 -38.64 17.38
C ALA A 340 -10.31 -37.78 16.11
N ALA A 341 -9.14 -37.56 15.50
CA ALA A 341 -9.02 -36.88 14.20
C ALA A 341 -9.40 -37.88 13.07
N PRO A 342 -10.22 -37.46 12.07
CA PRO A 342 -10.58 -38.35 10.96
C PRO A 342 -9.34 -38.72 10.15
N GLN A 343 -8.93 -40.02 10.20
CA GLN A 343 -7.91 -40.55 9.31
C GLN A 343 -8.36 -40.40 7.84
N PRO A 344 -7.51 -39.99 6.93
CA PRO A 344 -7.80 -40.14 5.51
C PRO A 344 -7.86 -41.65 5.16
N ALA A 345 -8.96 -42.05 4.57
CA ALA A 345 -9.24 -43.43 4.19
C ALA A 345 -8.17 -43.99 3.25
N PRO A 346 -7.67 -45.21 3.49
CA PRO A 346 -6.87 -45.93 2.50
C PRO A 346 -7.77 -46.39 1.34
N ALA A 347 -7.20 -46.34 0.13
CA ALA A 347 -7.82 -46.67 -1.14
C ALA A 347 -8.44 -48.09 -1.16
N SER A 348 -9.59 -48.16 -1.79
CA SER A 348 -10.49 -49.26 -1.99
C SER A 348 -9.90 -50.50 -2.68
N THR A 349 -10.37 -51.68 -2.25
CA THR A 349 -10.58 -52.89 -3.06
C THR A 349 -12.03 -53.34 -2.92
N PRO A 350 -12.63 -53.99 -3.92
CA PRO A 350 -14.09 -53.98 -4.14
C PRO A 350 -14.87 -55.09 -3.46
N ALA A 351 -16.05 -54.71 -3.09
CA ALA A 351 -17.36 -55.29 -2.76
C ALA A 351 -17.54 -56.81 -2.49
N PRO A 352 -18.48 -57.16 -1.57
CA PRO A 352 -19.81 -57.53 -2.05
C PRO A 352 -20.99 -56.87 -1.29
N ALA A 353 -22.10 -56.76 -1.98
CA ALA A 353 -23.38 -56.18 -1.65
C ALA A 353 -24.24 -57.02 -0.69
N PRO A 354 -25.44 -56.62 -0.35
CA PRO A 354 -26.01 -55.34 0.13
C PRO A 354 -26.66 -55.50 1.53
N ALA A 355 -26.66 -54.47 2.36
CA ALA A 355 -27.50 -54.40 3.56
C ALA A 355 -28.31 -53.12 3.58
N ALA A 356 -29.61 -53.35 3.72
CA ALA A 356 -30.76 -52.54 4.09
C ALA A 356 -30.59 -50.99 4.11
N ALA A 357 -31.47 -50.30 3.38
CA ALA A 357 -31.79 -48.90 3.47
C ALA A 357 -32.16 -48.45 4.87
N PRO A 358 -31.70 -47.23 5.33
CA PRO A 358 -32.18 -46.67 6.59
C PRO A 358 -33.66 -46.27 6.46
N ALA A 359 -34.43 -46.60 7.51
CA ALA A 359 -35.85 -46.28 7.65
C ALA A 359 -36.12 -44.78 7.44
N ALA A 360 -37.15 -44.46 6.65
CA ALA A 360 -37.61 -43.10 6.43
C ALA A 360 -37.96 -42.42 7.77
N GLY A 361 -37.22 -41.30 8.08
CA GLY A 361 -37.51 -40.48 9.27
C GLY A 361 -36.35 -40.28 10.24
N ALA A 362 -35.16 -40.89 10.02
CA ALA A 362 -34.02 -40.69 10.87
C ALA A 362 -33.27 -39.36 10.51
N TRP A 363 -32.92 -38.62 11.53
CA TRP A 363 -32.12 -37.38 11.40
C TRP A 363 -30.92 -37.41 12.36
N THR A 364 -29.84 -36.72 11.97
CA THR A 364 -28.61 -36.64 12.78
C THR A 364 -28.53 -35.28 13.47
N CYS A 365 -28.38 -35.30 14.79
CA CYS A 365 -28.22 -34.11 15.61
C CYS A 365 -26.80 -33.54 15.45
N SER A 366 -26.61 -32.25 15.75
CA SER A 366 -25.31 -31.57 15.76
C SER A 366 -24.34 -32.17 16.79
N CYS A 367 -24.83 -32.93 17.79
CA CYS A 367 -24.02 -33.72 18.73
C CYS A 367 -23.55 -35.06 18.14
N GLY A 368 -23.90 -35.43 16.90
CA GLY A 368 -23.54 -36.69 16.26
C GLY A 368 -24.51 -37.86 16.47
N ALA A 369 -25.52 -37.73 17.32
CA ALA A 369 -26.47 -38.82 17.61
C ALA A 369 -27.55 -38.91 16.48
N THR A 370 -27.85 -40.13 16.05
CA THR A 370 -28.92 -40.41 15.10
C THR A 370 -30.27 -40.64 15.83
N ASN A 371 -31.29 -39.91 15.42
CA ASN A 371 -32.58 -39.88 16.11
C ASN A 371 -33.72 -40.07 15.11
N THR A 372 -34.82 -40.62 15.61
CA THR A 372 -36.10 -40.78 14.85
C THR A 372 -37.23 -39.97 15.45
N GLY A 373 -36.99 -39.33 16.61
CA GLY A 373 -37.99 -38.55 17.37
C GLY A 373 -37.90 -37.05 17.05
N LYS A 374 -38.78 -36.26 17.69
CA LYS A 374 -38.81 -34.78 17.57
C LYS A 374 -37.69 -34.06 18.34
N PHE A 375 -37.01 -34.77 19.20
CA PHE A 375 -35.88 -34.24 20.01
C PHE A 375 -34.74 -35.25 20.04
N CYS A 376 -33.53 -34.76 20.17
CA CYS A 376 -32.36 -35.59 20.33
C CYS A 376 -32.35 -36.27 21.70
N SER A 377 -32.12 -37.60 21.73
CA SER A 377 -32.06 -38.39 22.97
C SER A 377 -30.84 -38.08 23.85
N GLU A 378 -29.76 -37.54 23.26
CA GLU A 378 -28.51 -37.25 23.96
C GLU A 378 -28.43 -35.85 24.53
N CYS A 379 -28.88 -34.83 23.72
CA CYS A 379 -28.70 -33.42 24.11
C CYS A 379 -30.03 -32.63 24.20
N GLY A 380 -31.19 -33.25 23.92
CA GLY A 380 -32.48 -32.57 24.00
C GLY A 380 -32.78 -31.57 22.90
N SER A 381 -31.90 -31.36 21.92
CA SER A 381 -32.11 -30.41 20.81
C SER A 381 -33.27 -30.87 19.93
N PRO A 382 -34.13 -29.95 19.45
CA PRO A 382 -35.25 -30.30 18.56
C PRO A 382 -34.72 -30.72 17.16
N ALA A 383 -35.48 -31.61 16.51
CA ALA A 383 -35.18 -32.01 15.13
C ALA A 383 -35.22 -30.78 14.21
N PRO A 384 -34.29 -30.67 13.24
CA PRO A 384 -34.33 -29.60 12.26
C PRO A 384 -35.63 -29.64 11.48
N ALA A 385 -36.25 -28.47 11.35
CA ALA A 385 -37.47 -28.36 10.54
C ALA A 385 -37.14 -28.78 9.10
N PRO A 386 -38.01 -29.55 8.42
CA PRO A 386 -37.80 -29.95 7.04
C PRO A 386 -37.63 -28.69 6.19
N ALA A 387 -36.57 -28.64 5.42
CA ALA A 387 -36.33 -27.53 4.49
C ALA A 387 -37.52 -27.40 3.56
N PRO A 388 -38.05 -26.18 3.31
CA PRO A 388 -39.17 -25.98 2.40
C PRO A 388 -38.81 -26.55 1.03
N ALA A 389 -39.67 -27.43 0.53
CA ALA A 389 -39.47 -28.05 -0.76
C ALA A 389 -39.35 -26.98 -1.85
N LYS A 390 -38.21 -26.95 -2.54
CA LYS A 390 -37.98 -26.05 -3.66
C LYS A 390 -38.93 -26.35 -4.79
N TRP A 391 -39.42 -25.32 -5.46
CA TRP A 391 -40.32 -25.43 -6.61
C TRP A 391 -39.89 -24.51 -7.73
N PHE A 392 -40.17 -24.89 -8.95
CA PHE A 392 -39.88 -24.09 -10.14
C PHE A 392 -41.12 -23.30 -10.57
N CYS A 393 -40.94 -22.02 -10.83
CA CYS A 393 -42.04 -21.16 -11.28
C CYS A 393 -42.47 -21.54 -12.71
N PRO A 394 -43.74 -21.85 -12.93
CA PRO A 394 -44.20 -22.24 -14.27
C PRO A 394 -44.17 -21.08 -15.28
N ASN A 395 -44.10 -19.82 -14.80
CA ASN A 395 -44.10 -18.64 -15.66
C ASN A 395 -42.70 -18.18 -16.10
N CYS A 396 -41.66 -18.32 -15.24
CA CYS A 396 -40.30 -17.82 -15.54
C CYS A 396 -39.18 -18.84 -15.30
N GLY A 397 -39.50 -20.07 -14.90
CA GLY A 397 -38.51 -21.14 -14.70
C GLY A 397 -37.60 -20.98 -13.47
N SER A 398 -37.73 -19.91 -12.69
CA SER A 398 -36.86 -19.66 -11.53
C SER A 398 -37.15 -20.62 -10.38
N GLU A 399 -36.11 -21.11 -9.72
CA GLU A 399 -36.19 -21.93 -8.52
C GLU A 399 -36.55 -21.09 -7.30
N ASN A 400 -37.55 -21.51 -6.52
CA ASN A 400 -38.08 -20.77 -5.38
C ASN A 400 -38.34 -21.67 -4.16
N GLY A 401 -38.14 -21.13 -2.97
CA GLY A 401 -38.43 -21.80 -1.69
C GLY A 401 -39.65 -21.22 -0.94
N GLY A 402 -40.19 -20.09 -1.40
CA GLY A 402 -41.27 -19.36 -0.76
C GLY A 402 -42.67 -19.64 -1.35
N LYS A 403 -43.65 -18.89 -0.88
CA LYS A 403 -45.05 -18.96 -1.37
C LYS A 403 -45.28 -18.25 -2.71
N PHE A 404 -44.37 -17.38 -3.11
CA PHE A 404 -44.40 -16.61 -4.36
C PHE A 404 -43.04 -16.68 -5.04
N CYS A 405 -43.02 -16.55 -6.36
CA CYS A 405 -41.80 -16.48 -7.14
C CYS A 405 -41.08 -15.15 -6.87
N SER A 406 -39.85 -15.21 -6.47
CA SER A 406 -39.00 -14.02 -6.18
C SER A 406 -38.68 -13.18 -7.41
N ASN A 407 -38.83 -13.75 -8.62
CA ASN A 407 -38.49 -13.06 -9.87
C ASN A 407 -39.74 -12.43 -10.56
N CYS A 408 -40.90 -13.08 -10.55
CA CYS A 408 -42.06 -12.60 -11.27
C CYS A 408 -43.34 -12.49 -10.42
N GLY A 409 -43.27 -12.78 -9.12
CA GLY A 409 -44.44 -12.66 -8.20
C GLY A 409 -45.53 -13.75 -8.35
N THR A 410 -45.37 -14.71 -9.24
CA THR A 410 -46.36 -15.79 -9.45
C THR A 410 -46.49 -16.64 -8.17
N PRO A 411 -47.70 -16.92 -7.67
CA PRO A 411 -47.89 -17.77 -6.50
C PRO A 411 -47.50 -19.22 -6.80
N ARG A 412 -47.09 -19.95 -5.77
CA ARG A 412 -46.74 -21.37 -5.85
C ARG A 412 -47.99 -22.16 -6.27
N PRO A 413 -47.89 -23.06 -7.28
CA PRO A 413 -49.01 -23.90 -7.73
C PRO A 413 -49.49 -24.87 -6.67
#